data_c78be45e21dc9c0202b16579e1b5e6b1
#
_entry.id   c78be45e21dc9c0202b16579e1b5e6b1
#
_cell.length_a   1.000
_cell.length_b   1.000
_cell.length_c   1.000
_cell.angle_alpha   90.00
_cell.angle_beta   90.00
_cell.angle_gamma   90.00
#
_symmetry.space_group_name_H-M   'P 1'
#
loop_
_entity.id
_entity.type
_entity.pdbx_description
1 polymer ?
#
loop_
_entity_poly.entity_id
_entity_poly.type
_entity_poly.pdbx_seq_one_letter_code
_entity_poly.pdbx_strand_id
1 'polypeptide(L)'
;MSQFLTQLKDNVLVADGAIGTILYSEGLDTCPEAYNLSHPDKVERIHRSYIEAGADVIQTNTYGANFEKLKRFGLEDKVKAIHQAAVRIAKKAANKDTYILGTVGGFRGIKQEDISLQTILYHTEIQIDTLIEEGVDALLFETYYDLEELTNVISRTRKKYDIPIIAQLTASNTNYLVNGQAINEGLKQLVQCGANIVGLNCHHGPHHMQESFTHIELPEHAFLSCYPNASLLDIENSEFKYSDNAQYFGQVAQNLIREGVRLIGGCCGTTPEHIKFIKESIQTLKPVNDKKVIPIPTKALFNPSQNKVRQSLTSKVQERPTVIIELDTPKHLDTDRFFENIAKLDKANVDAVTLADNSLATVRISNIAAASLIKQYYNIEPLVHITCRDRNLIGLQSHLLGLSLIGVNEILAITGDPSKVGHLPGATNVYDVNSKGLTELALRFNQGINTDGDALKKRTHFNIAGAFNPNVRKLYGAVKRLEKKDRKRNVLFYNTTRVQQRENH
;
A
#
# COMPACT_ATOMS: atom_id res chain seq x y z
N MET A 1 30.76 -14.65 -19.54
CA MET A 1 30.14 -14.30 -18.26
C MET A 1 31.05 -13.30 -17.58
N SER A 2 30.53 -12.18 -17.10
CA SER A 2 31.34 -11.15 -16.43
C SER A 2 31.97 -11.68 -15.14
N GLN A 3 33.11 -11.11 -14.72
CA GLN A 3 33.76 -11.46 -13.45
C GLN A 3 32.80 -11.29 -12.26
N PHE A 4 31.99 -10.25 -12.26
CA PHE A 4 30.97 -9.99 -11.25
C PHE A 4 29.97 -11.16 -11.09
N LEU A 5 29.39 -11.65 -12.18
CA LEU A 5 28.46 -12.79 -12.14
C LEU A 5 29.17 -14.11 -11.78
N THR A 6 30.45 -14.25 -12.12
CA THR A 6 31.23 -15.42 -11.74
C THR A 6 31.46 -15.48 -10.24
N GLN A 7 31.72 -14.34 -9.62
CA GLN A 7 31.86 -14.26 -8.15
C GLN A 7 30.58 -14.67 -7.41
N LEU A 8 29.41 -14.27 -7.91
CA LEU A 8 28.12 -14.62 -7.29
C LEU A 8 27.76 -16.11 -7.37
N LYS A 9 28.43 -16.90 -8.21
CA LYS A 9 28.22 -18.36 -8.23
C LYS A 9 28.70 -19.02 -6.93
N ASP A 10 29.86 -18.55 -6.44
CA ASP A 10 30.57 -19.21 -5.36
C ASP A 10 30.53 -18.42 -4.06
N ASN A 11 30.16 -17.14 -4.11
CA ASN A 11 30.20 -16.22 -2.98
C ASN A 11 28.90 -15.44 -2.82
N VAL A 12 28.69 -14.92 -1.60
CA VAL A 12 27.73 -13.85 -1.32
C VAL A 12 28.49 -12.54 -1.34
N LEU A 13 28.00 -11.57 -2.13
CA LEU A 13 28.57 -10.23 -2.17
C LEU A 13 27.74 -9.27 -1.31
N VAL A 14 28.45 -8.37 -0.63
CA VAL A 14 27.85 -7.31 0.17
C VAL A 14 27.90 -6.01 -0.61
N ALA A 15 26.75 -5.43 -0.88
CA ALA A 15 26.64 -4.10 -1.46
C ALA A 15 26.64 -3.03 -0.36
N ASP A 16 26.83 -1.79 -0.75
CA ASP A 16 26.74 -0.63 0.12
C ASP A 16 25.30 -0.35 0.59
N GLY A 17 25.11 0.79 1.21
CA GLY A 17 23.83 1.28 1.70
C GLY A 17 23.46 2.63 1.12
N ALA A 18 22.55 3.34 1.80
CA ALA A 18 21.99 4.59 1.31
C ALA A 18 23.01 5.75 1.34
N ILE A 19 23.24 6.37 0.19
CA ILE A 19 24.00 7.62 0.10
C ILE A 19 23.09 8.81 0.43
N GLY A 20 21.89 8.85 -0.15
CA GLY A 20 20.95 9.97 0.00
C GLY A 20 20.58 10.26 1.44
N THR A 21 20.26 9.24 2.24
CA THR A 21 19.89 9.45 3.66
C THR A 21 21.07 9.94 4.50
N ILE A 22 22.30 9.54 4.19
CA ILE A 22 23.51 10.09 4.86
C ILE A 22 23.67 11.56 4.52
N LEU A 23 23.57 11.93 3.24
CA LEU A 23 23.66 13.34 2.81
C LEU A 23 22.57 14.20 3.46
N TYR A 24 21.33 13.70 3.58
CA TYR A 24 20.26 14.39 4.29
C TYR A 24 20.56 14.59 5.77
N SER A 25 21.14 13.61 6.45
CA SER A 25 21.55 13.75 7.85
C SER A 25 22.71 14.73 8.04
N GLU A 26 23.49 15.02 6.99
CA GLU A 26 24.55 16.02 6.97
C GLU A 26 24.07 17.42 6.53
N GLY A 27 22.75 17.64 6.43
CA GLY A 27 22.18 18.94 6.11
C GLY A 27 22.09 19.24 4.61
N LEU A 28 21.84 18.22 3.79
CA LEU A 28 21.57 18.40 2.35
C LEU A 28 20.34 19.28 2.14
N ASP A 29 20.48 20.31 1.32
CA ASP A 29 19.46 21.31 0.98
C ASP A 29 18.90 21.21 -0.46
N THR A 30 19.37 20.22 -1.23
CA THR A 30 18.98 19.95 -2.62
C THR A 30 18.78 18.45 -2.85
N CYS A 31 18.78 17.96 -4.10
CA CYS A 31 18.76 16.53 -4.36
C CYS A 31 20.15 15.90 -4.15
N PRO A 32 20.22 14.65 -3.63
CA PRO A 32 21.50 13.97 -3.38
C PRO A 32 22.39 13.86 -4.61
N GLU A 33 21.82 13.68 -5.78
CA GLU A 33 22.54 13.48 -7.04
C GLU A 33 23.24 14.76 -7.53
N ALA A 34 22.74 15.95 -7.14
CA ALA A 34 23.40 17.23 -7.45
C ALA A 34 24.79 17.34 -6.78
N TYR A 35 24.99 16.61 -5.67
CA TYR A 35 26.28 16.60 -4.96
C TYR A 35 27.40 15.93 -5.75
N ASN A 36 27.09 15.13 -6.75
CA ASN A 36 28.10 14.62 -7.67
C ASN A 36 28.84 15.75 -8.42
N LEU A 37 28.16 16.90 -8.62
CA LEU A 37 28.75 18.07 -9.29
C LEU A 37 29.25 19.13 -8.28
N SER A 38 28.48 19.38 -7.21
CA SER A 38 28.77 20.47 -6.28
C SER A 38 29.68 20.08 -5.11
N HIS A 39 29.59 18.82 -4.63
CA HIS A 39 30.32 18.32 -3.46
C HIS A 39 30.85 16.90 -3.68
N PRO A 40 31.63 16.64 -4.75
CA PRO A 40 32.09 15.30 -5.10
C PRO A 40 32.88 14.61 -3.99
N ASP A 41 33.64 15.38 -3.19
CA ASP A 41 34.43 14.84 -2.10
C ASP A 41 33.56 14.25 -0.95
N LYS A 42 32.34 14.80 -0.74
CA LYS A 42 31.41 14.23 0.23
C LYS A 42 30.90 12.87 -0.25
N VAL A 43 30.52 12.77 -1.52
CA VAL A 43 30.05 11.50 -2.11
C VAL A 43 31.16 10.47 -2.13
N GLU A 44 32.39 10.85 -2.52
CA GLU A 44 33.58 9.98 -2.46
C GLU A 44 33.83 9.45 -1.05
N ARG A 45 33.77 10.30 -0.03
CA ARG A 45 33.95 9.92 1.36
C ARG A 45 32.93 8.87 1.79
N ILE A 46 31.65 9.02 1.38
CA ILE A 46 30.61 8.05 1.70
C ILE A 46 30.91 6.70 1.02
N HIS A 47 31.29 6.68 -0.25
CA HIS A 47 31.68 5.43 -0.94
C HIS A 47 32.85 4.74 -0.19
N ARG A 48 33.88 5.50 0.20
CA ARG A 48 35.04 4.94 0.94
C ARG A 48 34.61 4.35 2.30
N SER A 49 33.73 5.03 3.02
CA SER A 49 33.24 4.53 4.31
C SER A 49 32.48 3.20 4.18
N TYR A 50 31.74 2.99 3.09
CA TYR A 50 31.09 1.71 2.81
C TYR A 50 32.10 0.62 2.43
N ILE A 51 33.12 0.95 1.62
CA ILE A 51 34.19 0.00 1.26
C ILE A 51 34.97 -0.40 2.51
N GLU A 52 35.30 0.54 3.38
CA GLU A 52 35.99 0.29 4.66
C GLU A 52 35.13 -0.56 5.61
N ALA A 53 33.79 -0.44 5.54
CA ALA A 53 32.86 -1.28 6.27
C ALA A 53 32.74 -2.71 5.69
N GLY A 54 33.36 -2.98 4.55
CA GLY A 54 33.41 -4.31 3.92
C GLY A 54 32.45 -4.51 2.74
N ALA A 55 31.95 -3.44 2.13
CA ALA A 55 31.20 -3.54 0.89
C ALA A 55 32.10 -4.06 -0.24
N ASP A 56 31.66 -5.13 -0.92
CA ASP A 56 32.28 -5.67 -2.14
C ASP A 56 31.80 -4.92 -3.38
N VAL A 57 30.65 -4.24 -3.26
CA VAL A 57 29.93 -3.58 -4.34
C VAL A 57 29.47 -2.21 -3.88
N ILE A 58 29.69 -1.18 -4.69
CA ILE A 58 29.15 0.17 -4.45
C ILE A 58 28.26 0.62 -5.61
N GLN A 59 27.30 1.48 -5.30
CA GLN A 59 26.31 2.01 -6.24
C GLN A 59 26.63 3.46 -6.57
N THR A 60 26.49 3.86 -7.85
CA THR A 60 26.59 5.28 -8.20
C THR A 60 25.48 6.10 -7.56
N ASN A 61 25.77 7.33 -7.14
CA ASN A 61 24.77 8.25 -6.57
C ASN A 61 23.89 8.84 -7.69
N THR A 62 23.06 7.99 -8.34
CA THR A 62 22.25 8.36 -9.51
C THR A 62 20.80 7.89 -9.46
N TYR A 63 20.33 7.36 -8.34
CA TYR A 63 18.95 6.85 -8.18
C TYR A 63 17.87 7.86 -8.61
N GLY A 64 17.99 9.11 -8.20
CA GLY A 64 17.07 10.19 -8.54
C GLY A 64 17.50 11.03 -9.74
N ALA A 65 18.56 10.66 -10.46
CA ALA A 65 19.12 11.46 -11.56
C ALA A 65 18.36 11.33 -12.88
N ASN A 66 17.05 11.10 -12.85
CA ASN A 66 16.23 11.10 -14.06
C ASN A 66 15.64 12.47 -14.35
N PHE A 67 15.23 12.70 -15.59
CA PHE A 67 14.71 13.96 -16.08
C PHE A 67 13.58 14.53 -15.20
N GLU A 68 12.58 13.74 -14.84
CA GLU A 68 11.41 14.20 -14.10
C GLU A 68 11.75 14.59 -12.65
N LYS A 69 12.59 13.78 -11.98
CA LYS A 69 12.99 14.08 -10.60
C LYS A 69 13.91 15.31 -10.56
N LEU A 70 14.85 15.42 -11.48
CA LEU A 70 15.78 16.56 -11.55
C LEU A 70 15.09 17.88 -11.95
N LYS A 71 14.02 17.83 -12.73
CA LYS A 71 13.22 18.99 -13.12
C LYS A 71 12.68 19.77 -11.92
N ARG A 72 12.38 19.09 -10.82
CA ARG A 72 11.94 19.73 -9.56
C ARG A 72 13.00 20.64 -8.95
N PHE A 73 14.24 20.48 -9.36
CA PHE A 73 15.40 21.26 -8.90
C PHE A 73 16.02 22.12 -10.01
N GLY A 74 15.42 22.15 -11.22
CA GLY A 74 15.96 22.88 -12.37
C GLY A 74 17.27 22.28 -12.90
N LEU A 75 17.44 20.97 -12.76
CA LEU A 75 18.66 20.23 -13.14
C LEU A 75 18.42 19.18 -14.24
N GLU A 76 17.27 19.24 -14.91
CA GLU A 76 16.89 18.29 -15.96
C GLU A 76 17.88 18.21 -17.13
N ASP A 77 18.57 19.31 -17.42
CA ASP A 77 19.62 19.35 -18.46
C ASP A 77 20.97 18.76 -17.99
N LYS A 78 21.10 18.42 -16.71
CA LYS A 78 22.33 17.91 -16.11
C LYS A 78 22.38 16.40 -15.98
N VAL A 79 21.37 15.65 -16.46
CA VAL A 79 21.28 14.19 -16.35
C VAL A 79 22.60 13.53 -16.74
N LYS A 80 23.12 13.77 -17.94
CA LYS A 80 24.37 13.17 -18.41
C LYS A 80 25.58 13.55 -17.55
N ALA A 81 25.72 14.84 -17.21
CA ALA A 81 26.85 15.31 -16.41
C ALA A 81 26.85 14.72 -14.99
N ILE A 82 25.67 14.57 -14.37
CA ILE A 82 25.51 13.97 -13.05
C ILE A 82 25.93 12.48 -13.08
N HIS A 83 25.50 11.70 -14.09
CA HIS A 83 25.87 10.30 -14.24
C HIS A 83 27.37 10.13 -14.47
N GLN A 84 27.96 10.93 -15.35
CA GLN A 84 29.40 10.92 -15.58
C GLN A 84 30.21 11.21 -14.32
N ALA A 85 29.83 12.26 -13.58
CA ALA A 85 30.49 12.61 -12.33
C ALA A 85 30.35 11.48 -11.29
N ALA A 86 29.16 10.91 -11.14
CA ALA A 86 28.89 9.83 -10.19
C ALA A 86 29.78 8.61 -10.43
N VAL A 87 29.92 8.17 -11.68
CA VAL A 87 30.79 7.02 -12.02
C VAL A 87 32.25 7.35 -11.73
N ARG A 88 32.72 8.54 -12.09
CA ARG A 88 34.11 8.97 -11.83
C ARG A 88 34.41 9.03 -10.32
N ILE A 89 33.47 9.51 -9.51
CA ILE A 89 33.59 9.53 -8.07
C ILE A 89 33.66 8.10 -7.51
N ALA A 90 32.76 7.22 -7.93
CA ALA A 90 32.74 5.83 -7.50
C ALA A 90 34.06 5.13 -7.88
N LYS A 91 34.59 5.33 -9.11
CA LYS A 91 35.89 4.81 -9.55
C LYS A 91 37.07 5.32 -8.72
N LYS A 92 37.02 6.59 -8.30
CA LYS A 92 38.07 7.19 -7.46
C LYS A 92 38.04 6.59 -6.04
N ALA A 93 36.86 6.22 -5.54
CA ALA A 93 36.70 5.59 -4.22
C ALA A 93 37.03 4.10 -4.24
N ALA A 94 36.71 3.38 -5.32
CA ALA A 94 36.84 1.95 -5.47
C ALA A 94 38.29 1.47 -5.37
N ASN A 95 38.48 0.27 -4.81
CA ASN A 95 39.72 -0.49 -4.90
C ASN A 95 39.59 -1.54 -6.04
N LYS A 96 40.68 -2.31 -6.26
CA LYS A 96 40.73 -3.30 -7.36
C LYS A 96 39.72 -4.45 -7.26
N ASP A 97 39.18 -4.69 -6.06
CA ASP A 97 38.27 -5.79 -5.76
C ASP A 97 36.80 -5.29 -5.60
N THR A 98 36.57 -3.97 -5.74
CA THR A 98 35.26 -3.35 -5.59
C THR A 98 34.55 -3.23 -6.94
N TYR A 99 33.33 -3.78 -7.05
CA TYR A 99 32.45 -3.61 -8.21
C TYR A 99 31.64 -2.33 -8.12
N ILE A 100 31.40 -1.69 -9.27
CA ILE A 100 30.63 -0.44 -9.38
C ILE A 100 29.34 -0.70 -10.14
N LEU A 101 28.20 -0.50 -9.49
CA LEU A 101 26.89 -0.58 -10.13
C LEU A 101 26.43 0.80 -10.60
N GLY A 102 26.02 0.88 -11.87
CA GLY A 102 25.33 2.05 -12.40
C GLY A 102 23.86 2.01 -12.00
N THR A 103 23.44 2.89 -11.11
CA THR A 103 22.10 2.89 -10.54
C THR A 103 21.13 3.70 -11.38
N VAL A 104 19.96 3.13 -11.66
CA VAL A 104 18.84 3.75 -12.38
C VAL A 104 17.56 3.52 -11.61
N GLY A 105 16.94 4.57 -11.12
CA GLY A 105 15.67 4.50 -10.41
C GLY A 105 14.46 4.69 -11.33
N GLY A 106 13.33 4.07 -10.97
CA GLY A 106 12.09 4.16 -11.72
C GLY A 106 11.52 5.58 -11.77
N PHE A 107 10.75 5.87 -12.82
CA PHE A 107 10.01 7.11 -13.01
C PHE A 107 8.66 7.07 -12.28
N ARG A 108 7.93 5.94 -12.41
CA ARG A 108 6.62 5.75 -11.81
C ARG A 108 6.78 5.38 -10.34
N GLY A 109 6.28 6.24 -9.45
CA GLY A 109 6.23 5.99 -8.00
C GLY A 109 4.97 5.23 -7.57
N ILE A 110 4.69 5.22 -6.25
CA ILE A 110 3.43 4.67 -5.68
C ILE A 110 2.20 5.39 -6.25
N LYS A 111 2.27 6.71 -6.41
CA LYS A 111 1.32 7.48 -7.19
C LYS A 111 1.78 7.40 -8.64
N GLN A 112 1.07 6.63 -9.46
CA GLN A 112 1.40 6.52 -10.88
C GLN A 112 1.36 7.92 -11.50
N GLU A 113 2.53 8.47 -11.78
CA GLU A 113 2.65 9.70 -12.58
C GLU A 113 2.27 9.35 -14.01
N ASP A 114 1.53 10.23 -14.66
CA ASP A 114 0.99 10.01 -16.03
C ASP A 114 2.07 10.30 -17.08
N ILE A 115 3.17 9.55 -17.00
CA ILE A 115 4.30 9.63 -17.94
C ILE A 115 4.20 8.47 -18.93
N SER A 116 4.25 8.79 -20.22
CA SER A 116 4.19 7.76 -21.27
C SER A 116 5.39 6.81 -21.17
N LEU A 117 5.14 5.52 -21.39
CA LEU A 117 6.21 4.52 -21.40
C LEU A 117 7.31 4.86 -22.42
N GLN A 118 6.95 5.44 -23.57
CA GLN A 118 7.92 5.86 -24.58
C GLN A 118 8.85 6.97 -24.08
N THR A 119 8.32 7.94 -23.34
CA THR A 119 9.11 9.01 -22.69
C THR A 119 10.07 8.42 -21.66
N ILE A 120 9.57 7.51 -20.82
CA ILE A 120 10.38 6.82 -19.82
C ILE A 120 11.55 6.08 -20.50
N LEU A 121 11.26 5.26 -21.48
CA LEU A 121 12.28 4.48 -22.19
C LEU A 121 13.35 5.35 -22.87
N TYR A 122 12.94 6.48 -23.45
CA TYR A 122 13.88 7.43 -24.07
C TYR A 122 14.84 8.03 -23.04
N HIS A 123 14.32 8.54 -21.93
CA HIS A 123 15.17 9.16 -20.90
C HIS A 123 16.00 8.15 -20.11
N THR A 124 15.48 6.94 -19.89
CA THR A 124 16.25 5.87 -19.26
C THR A 124 17.41 5.41 -20.12
N GLU A 125 17.23 5.34 -21.44
CA GLU A 125 18.31 4.98 -22.36
C GLU A 125 19.49 5.95 -22.27
N ILE A 126 19.26 7.25 -22.15
CA ILE A 126 20.32 8.26 -21.96
C ILE A 126 21.12 7.99 -20.68
N GLN A 127 20.46 7.62 -19.58
CA GLN A 127 21.11 7.29 -18.31
C GLN A 127 21.98 6.04 -18.48
N ILE A 128 21.41 4.98 -19.04
CA ILE A 128 22.07 3.68 -19.25
C ILE A 128 23.29 3.85 -20.16
N ASP A 129 23.14 4.52 -21.31
CA ASP A 129 24.24 4.76 -22.24
C ASP A 129 25.40 5.47 -21.55
N THR A 130 25.08 6.52 -20.76
CA THR A 130 26.09 7.28 -20.03
C THR A 130 26.83 6.44 -18.99
N LEU A 131 26.11 5.61 -18.22
CA LEU A 131 26.71 4.73 -17.22
C LEU A 131 27.63 3.69 -17.86
N ILE A 132 27.21 3.10 -18.98
CA ILE A 132 28.01 2.10 -19.71
C ILE A 132 29.23 2.75 -20.37
N GLU A 133 29.06 3.92 -20.99
CA GLU A 133 30.18 4.69 -21.58
C GLU A 133 31.26 5.03 -20.54
N GLU A 134 30.84 5.38 -19.32
CA GLU A 134 31.77 5.63 -18.21
C GLU A 134 32.30 4.35 -17.56
N GLY A 135 31.83 3.15 -17.95
CA GLY A 135 32.40 1.85 -17.62
C GLY A 135 32.08 1.37 -16.22
N VAL A 136 30.80 1.19 -15.90
CA VAL A 136 30.31 0.45 -14.73
C VAL A 136 30.38 -1.07 -14.96
N ASP A 137 30.44 -1.86 -13.89
CA ASP A 137 30.53 -3.33 -13.95
C ASP A 137 29.18 -4.00 -14.20
N ALA A 138 28.08 -3.36 -13.74
CA ALA A 138 26.72 -3.83 -13.94
C ALA A 138 25.74 -2.65 -13.83
N LEU A 139 24.50 -2.86 -14.30
CA LEU A 139 23.39 -1.93 -14.09
C LEU A 139 22.52 -2.40 -12.94
N LEU A 140 22.12 -1.47 -12.08
CA LEU A 140 21.17 -1.69 -11.00
C LEU A 140 19.90 -0.87 -11.27
N PHE A 141 18.81 -1.56 -11.59
CA PHE A 141 17.48 -0.98 -11.61
C PHE A 141 16.84 -1.20 -10.25
N GLU A 142 16.71 -0.15 -9.43
CA GLU A 142 16.24 -0.26 -8.07
C GLU A 142 14.99 0.57 -7.77
N THR A 143 14.21 0.13 -6.78
CA THR A 143 13.03 0.81 -6.27
C THR A 143 11.97 1.04 -7.36
N TYR A 144 11.74 0.03 -8.18
CA TYR A 144 10.67 0.05 -9.18
C TYR A 144 9.35 -0.42 -8.56
N TYR A 145 8.33 0.42 -8.62
CA TYR A 145 6.97 0.10 -8.20
C TYR A 145 6.13 -0.47 -9.34
N ASP A 146 6.49 -0.15 -10.59
CA ASP A 146 5.76 -0.56 -11.79
C ASP A 146 6.54 -1.65 -12.53
N LEU A 147 5.97 -2.87 -12.52
CA LEU A 147 6.58 -4.03 -13.19
C LEU A 147 6.62 -3.86 -14.72
N GLU A 148 5.60 -3.20 -15.31
CA GLU A 148 5.57 -2.95 -16.77
C GLU A 148 6.72 -2.02 -17.18
N GLU A 149 6.93 -0.95 -16.43
CA GLU A 149 8.07 -0.05 -16.66
C GLU A 149 9.38 -0.84 -16.64
N LEU A 150 9.63 -1.60 -15.56
CA LEU A 150 10.90 -2.31 -15.39
C LEU A 150 11.15 -3.38 -16.45
N THR A 151 10.14 -4.19 -16.77
CA THR A 151 10.27 -5.24 -17.83
C THR A 151 10.59 -4.66 -19.19
N ASN A 152 10.00 -3.51 -19.55
CA ASN A 152 10.29 -2.82 -20.81
C ASN A 152 11.71 -2.22 -20.82
N VAL A 153 12.15 -1.62 -19.71
CA VAL A 153 13.51 -1.08 -19.55
C VAL A 153 14.53 -2.19 -19.70
N ILE A 154 14.38 -3.32 -18.99
CA ILE A 154 15.30 -4.47 -19.09
C ILE A 154 15.34 -5.01 -20.49
N SER A 155 14.19 -5.27 -21.10
CA SER A 155 14.10 -5.84 -22.47
C SER A 155 14.76 -4.94 -23.50
N ARG A 156 14.62 -3.62 -23.37
CA ARG A 156 15.28 -2.65 -24.28
C ARG A 156 16.78 -2.60 -24.04
N THR A 157 17.21 -2.60 -22.78
CA THR A 157 18.63 -2.62 -22.40
C THR A 157 19.33 -3.86 -22.91
N ARG A 158 18.72 -5.03 -22.74
CA ARG A 158 19.28 -6.32 -23.14
C ARG A 158 19.43 -6.46 -24.64
N LYS A 159 18.58 -5.81 -25.45
CA LYS A 159 18.73 -5.78 -26.91
C LYS A 159 19.99 -5.02 -27.37
N LYS A 160 20.46 -4.06 -26.55
CA LYS A 160 21.56 -3.16 -26.91
C LYS A 160 22.90 -3.55 -26.27
N TYR A 161 22.83 -4.11 -25.02
CA TYR A 161 24.01 -4.32 -24.19
C TYR A 161 24.05 -5.72 -23.56
N ASP A 162 25.22 -6.32 -23.56
CA ASP A 162 25.52 -7.56 -22.81
C ASP A 162 26.26 -7.22 -21.50
N ILE A 163 25.62 -6.46 -20.64
CA ILE A 163 26.09 -6.09 -19.29
C ILE A 163 25.25 -6.81 -18.24
N PRO A 164 25.80 -7.20 -17.07
CA PRO A 164 24.99 -7.71 -15.97
C PRO A 164 23.91 -6.74 -15.56
N ILE A 165 22.69 -7.25 -15.35
CA ILE A 165 21.52 -6.48 -14.93
C ILE A 165 21.01 -7.01 -13.59
N ILE A 166 20.98 -6.13 -12.60
CA ILE A 166 20.28 -6.31 -11.33
C ILE A 166 18.95 -5.58 -11.42
N ALA A 167 17.84 -6.25 -11.11
CA ALA A 167 16.49 -5.69 -11.17
C ALA A 167 15.76 -5.89 -9.84
N GLN A 168 15.43 -4.81 -9.17
CA GLN A 168 14.79 -4.82 -7.86
C GLN A 168 13.43 -4.13 -7.88
N LEU A 169 12.41 -4.86 -7.42
CA LEU A 169 11.05 -4.36 -7.24
C LEU A 169 10.83 -3.91 -5.80
N THR A 170 9.92 -2.98 -5.64
CA THR A 170 9.41 -2.59 -4.33
C THR A 170 8.04 -3.21 -4.12
N ALA A 171 7.92 -4.01 -3.06
CA ALA A 171 6.69 -4.71 -2.74
C ALA A 171 5.71 -3.84 -1.94
N SER A 172 4.39 -4.05 -2.14
CA SER A 172 3.35 -3.38 -1.34
C SER A 172 3.15 -4.01 0.04
N ASN A 173 3.43 -5.31 0.15
CA ASN A 173 3.44 -6.10 1.38
C ASN A 173 4.35 -7.31 1.20
N THR A 174 4.43 -8.20 2.18
CA THR A 174 5.34 -9.35 2.16
C THR A 174 5.08 -10.38 1.05
N ASN A 175 3.94 -10.29 0.34
CA ASN A 175 3.54 -11.31 -0.66
C ASN A 175 3.29 -10.74 -2.07
N TYR A 176 2.95 -9.45 -2.17
CA TYR A 176 2.43 -8.87 -3.41
C TYR A 176 3.09 -7.56 -3.80
N LEU A 177 3.21 -7.34 -5.09
CA LEU A 177 3.61 -6.09 -5.72
C LEU A 177 2.46 -5.06 -5.67
N VAL A 178 2.74 -3.82 -6.02
CA VAL A 178 1.75 -2.73 -6.01
C VAL A 178 0.57 -3.00 -6.96
N ASN A 179 0.81 -3.69 -8.07
CA ASN A 179 -0.24 -4.10 -9.01
C ASN A 179 -1.08 -5.32 -8.56
N GLY A 180 -0.79 -5.88 -7.37
CA GLY A 180 -1.48 -7.04 -6.80
C GLY A 180 -0.96 -8.40 -7.29
N GLN A 181 0.06 -8.44 -8.13
CA GLN A 181 0.71 -9.67 -8.59
C GLN A 181 1.60 -10.24 -7.48
N ALA A 182 1.73 -11.58 -7.39
CA ALA A 182 2.65 -12.20 -6.45
C ALA A 182 4.10 -11.81 -6.77
N ILE A 183 4.90 -11.56 -5.73
CA ILE A 183 6.32 -11.16 -5.89
C ILE A 183 7.07 -12.20 -6.73
N ASN A 184 6.92 -13.47 -6.42
CA ASN A 184 7.61 -14.55 -7.13
C ASN A 184 7.36 -14.53 -8.65
N GLU A 185 6.11 -14.29 -9.07
CA GLU A 185 5.75 -14.17 -10.48
C GLU A 185 6.33 -12.91 -11.15
N GLY A 186 6.40 -11.81 -10.42
CA GLY A 186 7.06 -10.59 -10.89
C GLY A 186 8.57 -10.82 -11.13
N LEU A 187 9.25 -11.46 -10.17
CA LEU A 187 10.67 -11.78 -10.30
C LEU A 187 10.95 -12.74 -11.47
N LYS A 188 10.11 -13.75 -11.69
CA LYS A 188 10.20 -14.65 -12.86
C LYS A 188 10.12 -13.87 -14.18
N GLN A 189 9.22 -12.89 -14.28
CA GLN A 189 9.12 -12.05 -15.49
C GLN A 189 10.38 -11.23 -15.72
N LEU A 190 11.02 -10.68 -14.67
CA LEU A 190 12.29 -9.96 -14.81
C LEU A 190 13.42 -10.86 -15.36
N VAL A 191 13.50 -12.11 -14.88
CA VAL A 191 14.45 -13.09 -15.39
C VAL A 191 14.20 -13.38 -16.87
N GLN A 192 12.93 -13.59 -17.25
CA GLN A 192 12.54 -13.81 -18.66
C GLN A 192 12.89 -12.62 -19.57
N CYS A 193 12.86 -11.40 -19.04
CA CYS A 193 13.28 -10.19 -19.77
C CYS A 193 14.81 -10.04 -19.87
N GLY A 194 15.58 -10.88 -19.16
CA GLY A 194 17.05 -10.92 -19.25
C GLY A 194 17.80 -10.33 -18.06
N ALA A 195 17.13 -10.15 -16.90
CA ALA A 195 17.84 -9.81 -15.66
C ALA A 195 18.69 -10.99 -15.18
N ASN A 196 19.91 -10.72 -14.72
CA ASN A 196 20.83 -11.72 -14.18
C ASN A 196 20.70 -11.87 -12.66
N ILE A 197 20.22 -10.82 -12.01
CA ILE A 197 19.96 -10.77 -10.57
C ILE A 197 18.61 -10.09 -10.38
N VAL A 198 17.74 -10.71 -9.61
CA VAL A 198 16.41 -10.17 -9.31
C VAL A 198 16.17 -10.11 -7.80
N GLY A 199 15.33 -9.20 -7.35
CA GLY A 199 15.11 -9.11 -5.92
C GLY A 199 14.19 -7.97 -5.49
N LEU A 200 14.28 -7.65 -4.20
CA LEU A 200 13.48 -6.62 -3.56
C LEU A 200 14.39 -5.59 -2.88
N ASN A 201 13.94 -4.34 -2.92
CA ASN A 201 14.56 -3.28 -2.13
C ASN A 201 13.56 -2.26 -1.63
N CYS A 202 13.97 -1.47 -0.65
CA CYS A 202 13.23 -0.36 -0.06
C CYS A 202 11.85 -0.75 0.53
N HIS A 203 11.09 0.23 1.04
CA HIS A 203 9.76 0.14 1.63
C HIS A 203 9.67 -0.73 2.89
N HIS A 204 10.33 -1.87 2.93
CA HIS A 204 10.31 -2.81 4.06
C HIS A 204 11.65 -2.88 4.79
N GLY A 205 11.58 -3.03 6.13
CA GLY A 205 12.74 -3.34 6.96
C GLY A 205 13.13 -4.83 6.88
N PRO A 206 14.22 -5.24 7.58
CA PRO A 206 14.80 -6.57 7.47
C PRO A 206 13.81 -7.71 7.73
N HIS A 207 12.97 -7.59 8.76
CA HIS A 207 12.01 -8.64 9.13
C HIS A 207 11.01 -8.96 8.00
N HIS A 208 10.38 -7.91 7.44
CA HIS A 208 9.40 -8.10 6.37
C HIS A 208 10.05 -8.59 5.07
N MET A 209 11.28 -8.14 4.79
CA MET A 209 12.05 -8.68 3.65
C MET A 209 12.34 -10.16 3.84
N GLN A 210 12.79 -10.58 5.04
CA GLN A 210 13.01 -11.99 5.34
C GLN A 210 11.73 -12.82 5.14
N GLU A 211 10.58 -12.33 5.63
CA GLU A 211 9.29 -12.98 5.43
C GLU A 211 8.98 -13.14 3.93
N SER A 212 9.15 -12.09 3.13
CA SER A 212 8.94 -12.15 1.67
C SER A 212 9.80 -13.23 1.02
N PHE A 213 11.08 -13.30 1.39
CA PHE A 213 11.99 -14.25 0.79
C PHE A 213 11.67 -15.71 1.12
N THR A 214 10.97 -16.04 2.20
CA THR A 214 10.49 -17.42 2.46
C THR A 214 9.54 -17.95 1.40
N HIS A 215 8.89 -17.06 0.65
CA HIS A 215 7.90 -17.37 -0.39
C HIS A 215 8.46 -17.27 -1.83
N ILE A 216 9.71 -16.82 -1.99
CA ILE A 216 10.36 -16.66 -3.29
C ILE A 216 11.12 -17.93 -3.66
N GLU A 217 10.92 -18.44 -4.85
CA GLU A 217 11.70 -19.57 -5.41
C GLU A 217 13.10 -19.12 -5.83
N LEU A 218 14.06 -20.03 -5.78
CA LEU A 218 15.39 -19.77 -6.38
C LEU A 218 15.24 -19.75 -7.91
N PRO A 219 15.63 -18.65 -8.58
CA PRO A 219 15.55 -18.59 -10.03
C PRO A 219 16.62 -19.50 -10.67
N GLU A 220 16.24 -20.26 -11.71
CA GLU A 220 17.15 -21.22 -12.37
C GLU A 220 18.35 -20.56 -13.05
N HIS A 221 18.19 -19.37 -13.62
CA HIS A 221 19.20 -18.70 -14.45
C HIS A 221 19.59 -17.31 -13.96
N ALA A 222 19.25 -16.99 -12.72
CA ALA A 222 19.56 -15.71 -12.10
C ALA A 222 19.90 -15.88 -10.61
N PHE A 223 20.32 -14.82 -9.96
CA PHE A 223 20.59 -14.77 -8.54
C PHE A 223 19.54 -13.89 -7.82
N LEU A 224 19.44 -14.04 -6.50
CA LEU A 224 18.57 -13.19 -5.67
C LEU A 224 19.36 -12.06 -5.03
N SER A 225 18.75 -10.87 -4.98
CA SER A 225 19.26 -9.70 -4.25
C SER A 225 18.23 -9.15 -3.25
N CYS A 226 18.71 -8.56 -2.14
CA CYS A 226 17.85 -7.95 -1.13
C CYS A 226 18.52 -6.73 -0.49
N TYR A 227 17.88 -5.55 -0.57
CA TYR A 227 18.36 -4.32 0.06
C TYR A 227 17.25 -3.72 0.96
N PRO A 228 17.16 -4.17 2.23
CA PRO A 228 16.16 -3.67 3.18
C PRO A 228 16.45 -2.23 3.61
N ASN A 229 15.41 -1.51 4.06
CA ASN A 229 15.57 -0.29 4.85
C ASN A 229 16.12 -0.63 6.24
N ALA A 230 16.81 0.32 6.90
CA ALA A 230 17.31 0.12 8.27
C ALA A 230 16.17 -0.21 9.25
N SER A 231 15.05 0.51 9.12
CA SER A 231 13.79 0.27 9.85
C SER A 231 12.64 0.91 9.10
N LEU A 232 11.43 0.87 9.68
CA LEU A 232 10.37 1.79 9.30
C LEU A 232 10.75 3.19 9.76
N LEU A 233 10.35 4.19 8.96
CA LEU A 233 10.55 5.59 9.29
C LEU A 233 9.70 5.94 10.52
N ASP A 234 10.32 6.34 11.59
CA ASP A 234 9.65 6.86 12.78
C ASP A 234 9.74 8.39 12.84
N ILE A 235 8.76 9.02 13.47
CA ILE A 235 8.73 10.48 13.63
C ILE A 235 8.91 10.79 15.11
N GLU A 236 10.10 11.21 15.49
CA GLU A 236 10.41 11.64 16.83
C GLU A 236 10.73 13.14 16.83
N ASN A 237 9.97 13.93 17.61
CA ASN A 237 10.15 15.40 17.73
C ASN A 237 10.11 16.15 16.38
N SER A 238 9.26 15.73 15.42
CA SER A 238 9.17 16.28 14.06
C SER A 238 10.40 16.04 13.18
N GLU A 239 11.32 15.17 13.59
CA GLU A 239 12.42 14.69 12.78
C GLU A 239 12.20 13.23 12.37
N PHE A 240 12.59 12.91 11.14
CA PHE A 240 12.57 11.53 10.65
C PHE A 240 13.77 10.77 11.20
N LYS A 241 13.50 9.72 11.97
CA LYS A 241 14.54 8.82 12.49
C LYS A 241 14.29 7.39 12.06
N TYR A 242 15.38 6.70 11.73
CA TYR A 242 15.37 5.24 11.61
C TYR A 242 15.89 4.67 12.94
N SER A 243 15.20 3.67 13.50
CA SER A 243 15.69 3.01 14.72
C SER A 243 17.01 2.30 14.40
N ASP A 244 18.05 2.66 15.13
CA ASP A 244 19.40 2.13 14.91
C ASP A 244 19.53 0.75 15.55
N ASN A 245 19.52 -0.30 14.74
CA ASN A 245 19.82 -1.66 15.19
C ASN A 245 20.65 -2.41 14.14
N ALA A 246 21.84 -1.93 13.89
CA ALA A 246 22.76 -2.49 12.92
C ALA A 246 23.12 -3.97 13.20
N GLN A 247 23.20 -4.37 14.48
CA GLN A 247 23.44 -5.76 14.86
C GLN A 247 22.30 -6.69 14.45
N TYR A 248 21.05 -6.27 14.62
CA TYR A 248 19.88 -7.01 14.17
C TYR A 248 19.87 -7.17 12.65
N PHE A 249 20.33 -6.16 11.94
CA PHE A 249 20.46 -6.21 10.48
C PHE A 249 21.40 -7.34 10.03
N GLY A 250 22.54 -7.52 10.73
CA GLY A 250 23.44 -8.64 10.48
C GLY A 250 22.81 -10.01 10.75
N GLN A 251 21.99 -10.14 11.81
CA GLN A 251 21.29 -11.41 12.12
C GLN A 251 20.29 -11.76 11.01
N VAL A 252 19.52 -10.79 10.52
CA VAL A 252 18.56 -11.02 9.43
C VAL A 252 19.28 -11.32 8.12
N ALA A 253 20.44 -10.70 7.87
CA ALA A 253 21.26 -11.01 6.69
C ALA A 253 21.61 -12.49 6.60
N GLN A 254 21.97 -13.15 7.70
CA GLN A 254 22.20 -14.60 7.71
C GLN A 254 20.97 -15.40 7.24
N ASN A 255 19.76 -15.00 7.68
CA ASN A 255 18.53 -15.69 7.28
C ASN A 255 18.24 -15.45 5.80
N LEU A 256 18.41 -14.23 5.30
CA LEU A 256 18.23 -13.91 3.87
C LEU A 256 19.17 -14.74 2.97
N ILE A 257 20.40 -14.99 3.41
CA ILE A 257 21.33 -15.85 2.67
C ILE A 257 20.86 -17.31 2.70
N ARG A 258 20.32 -17.81 3.81
CA ARG A 258 19.69 -19.13 3.88
C ARG A 258 18.46 -19.23 2.96
N GLU A 259 17.80 -18.11 2.68
CA GLU A 259 16.73 -17.98 1.69
C GLU A 259 17.24 -17.79 0.25
N GLY A 260 18.55 -17.89 0.00
CA GLY A 260 19.16 -17.89 -1.32
C GLY A 260 19.59 -16.52 -1.84
N VAL A 261 19.57 -15.47 -1.04
CA VAL A 261 20.10 -14.16 -1.43
C VAL A 261 21.62 -14.26 -1.60
N ARG A 262 22.14 -13.74 -2.73
CA ARG A 262 23.57 -13.73 -3.03
C ARG A 262 24.17 -12.34 -3.17
N LEU A 263 23.33 -11.32 -3.37
CA LEU A 263 23.72 -9.93 -3.33
C LEU A 263 22.88 -9.23 -2.27
N ILE A 264 23.51 -8.85 -1.16
CA ILE A 264 22.84 -8.23 -0.02
C ILE A 264 23.44 -6.86 0.26
N GLY A 265 22.61 -5.87 0.51
CA GLY A 265 23.02 -4.51 0.85
C GLY A 265 22.00 -3.83 1.74
N GLY A 266 22.00 -2.50 1.73
CA GLY A 266 21.05 -1.69 2.45
C GLY A 266 20.34 -0.68 1.56
N CYS A 267 19.17 -0.21 1.99
CA CYS A 267 18.44 0.89 1.38
C CYS A 267 18.26 2.03 2.40
N CYS A 268 17.18 2.78 2.37
CA CYS A 268 16.98 3.97 3.20
C CYS A 268 17.31 3.75 4.68
N GLY A 269 18.04 4.72 5.26
CA GLY A 269 18.47 4.72 6.67
C GLY A 269 19.66 3.82 7.01
N THR A 270 20.15 3.00 6.07
CA THR A 270 21.35 2.18 6.34
C THR A 270 22.62 3.01 6.28
N THR A 271 23.57 2.64 7.13
CA THR A 271 24.86 3.32 7.34
C THR A 271 26.02 2.33 7.14
N PRO A 272 27.27 2.77 7.07
CA PRO A 272 28.44 1.89 7.04
C PRO A 272 28.46 0.86 8.18
N GLU A 273 27.93 1.20 9.34
CA GLU A 273 27.84 0.27 10.46
C GLU A 273 26.93 -0.92 10.16
N HIS A 274 25.77 -0.70 9.53
CA HIS A 274 24.89 -1.78 9.08
C HIS A 274 25.60 -2.73 8.10
N ILE A 275 26.34 -2.17 7.14
CA ILE A 275 27.10 -2.95 6.16
C ILE A 275 28.21 -3.76 6.82
N LYS A 276 28.89 -3.18 7.81
CA LYS A 276 29.90 -3.88 8.61
C LYS A 276 29.31 -5.10 9.32
N PHE A 277 28.15 -4.94 10.01
CA PHE A 277 27.50 -6.06 10.68
C PHE A 277 27.00 -7.12 9.71
N ILE A 278 26.50 -6.74 8.53
CA ILE A 278 26.19 -7.72 7.46
C ILE A 278 27.45 -8.51 7.14
N LYS A 279 28.55 -7.83 6.77
CA LYS A 279 29.78 -8.48 6.33
C LYS A 279 30.34 -9.44 7.37
N GLU A 280 30.41 -9.01 8.63
CA GLU A 280 30.86 -9.82 9.75
C GLU A 280 29.97 -11.06 9.97
N SER A 281 28.65 -10.89 9.86
CA SER A 281 27.69 -11.95 10.16
C SER A 281 27.65 -13.05 9.09
N ILE A 282 28.08 -12.77 7.86
CA ILE A 282 27.96 -13.74 6.75
C ILE A 282 29.29 -14.37 6.32
N GLN A 283 30.42 -13.98 6.93
CA GLN A 283 31.77 -14.42 6.51
C GLN A 283 31.94 -15.93 6.35
N THR A 284 31.23 -16.71 7.19
CA THR A 284 31.32 -18.18 7.18
C THR A 284 30.22 -18.85 6.36
N LEU A 285 29.27 -18.09 5.83
CA LEU A 285 28.14 -18.63 5.10
C LEU A 285 28.48 -18.86 3.62
N LYS A 286 28.03 -19.99 3.12
CA LYS A 286 28.12 -20.32 1.68
C LYS A 286 26.77 -20.04 1.01
N PRO A 287 26.79 -19.74 -0.28
CA PRO A 287 25.57 -19.63 -1.09
C PRO A 287 24.73 -20.89 -1.05
N VAL A 288 23.42 -20.71 -0.92
CA VAL A 288 22.44 -21.80 -0.93
C VAL A 288 22.01 -22.08 -2.38
N ASN A 289 21.97 -23.36 -2.76
CA ASN A 289 21.55 -23.82 -4.09
C ASN A 289 20.20 -24.54 -4.06
N ASP A 290 19.64 -24.77 -2.89
CA ASP A 290 18.32 -25.39 -2.70
C ASP A 290 17.68 -24.83 -1.43
N LYS A 291 16.35 -24.66 -1.45
CA LYS A 291 15.59 -24.22 -0.29
C LYS A 291 14.16 -24.72 -0.35
N LYS A 292 13.55 -24.83 0.83
CA LYS A 292 12.11 -25.13 0.93
C LYS A 292 11.33 -23.81 0.82
N VAL A 293 10.57 -23.66 -0.25
CA VAL A 293 9.65 -22.51 -0.41
C VAL A 293 8.41 -22.74 0.45
N ILE A 294 8.07 -21.77 1.29
CA ILE A 294 6.81 -21.79 2.04
C ILE A 294 5.74 -21.25 1.07
N PRO A 295 4.70 -22.04 0.73
CA PRO A 295 3.61 -21.51 -0.10
C PRO A 295 3.04 -20.26 0.58
N ILE A 296 2.84 -19.21 -0.21
CA ILE A 296 2.03 -18.09 0.28
C ILE A 296 0.73 -18.71 0.75
N PRO A 297 0.34 -18.57 2.03
CA PRO A 297 -0.97 -19.02 2.45
C PRO A 297 -1.90 -18.43 1.42
N THR A 298 -2.52 -19.28 0.59
CA THR A 298 -3.66 -18.83 -0.19
C THR A 298 -4.48 -18.13 0.87
N LYS A 299 -4.42 -16.81 0.93
CA LYS A 299 -5.49 -16.08 1.59
C LYS A 299 -6.68 -16.83 1.04
N ALA A 300 -7.39 -17.56 1.88
CA ALA A 300 -8.78 -17.73 1.61
C ALA A 300 -9.15 -16.30 1.23
N LEU A 301 -9.12 -16.00 -0.09
CA LEU A 301 -9.63 -14.77 -0.59
C LEU A 301 -10.92 -14.74 0.15
N PHE A 302 -11.01 -13.82 1.13
CA PHE A 302 -12.28 -13.54 1.73
C PHE A 302 -13.10 -13.16 0.50
N ASN A 303 -13.61 -14.20 -0.16
CA ASN A 303 -14.54 -14.11 -1.25
C ASN A 303 -15.82 -13.71 -0.54
N PRO A 304 -16.15 -12.41 -0.51
CA PRO A 304 -17.48 -11.99 -0.07
C PRO A 304 -18.55 -12.62 -0.97
N SER A 305 -18.17 -13.39 -1.96
CA SER A 305 -18.99 -13.82 -3.08
C SER A 305 -19.44 -15.26 -3.10
N GLN A 306 -19.34 -16.02 -2.03
CA GLN A 306 -20.27 -17.11 -1.84
C GLN A 306 -21.56 -16.67 -1.11
N ASN A 307 -21.70 -15.39 -0.77
CA ASN A 307 -22.99 -14.84 -0.51
C ASN A 307 -23.78 -14.89 -1.83
N LYS A 308 -24.80 -15.76 -1.89
CA LYS A 308 -25.85 -15.71 -2.90
C LYS A 308 -26.10 -14.25 -3.24
N VAL A 309 -25.99 -13.88 -4.51
CA VAL A 309 -26.28 -12.51 -4.96
C VAL A 309 -27.72 -12.24 -4.51
N ARG A 310 -27.87 -11.55 -3.39
CA ARG A 310 -29.17 -11.20 -2.86
C ARG A 310 -29.68 -10.02 -3.66
N GLN A 311 -30.95 -10.08 -4.04
CA GLN A 311 -31.62 -8.98 -4.70
C GLN A 311 -31.60 -7.77 -3.74
N SER A 312 -31.24 -6.60 -4.25
CA SER A 312 -31.23 -5.36 -3.45
C SER A 312 -32.64 -5.01 -2.96
N LEU A 313 -32.74 -4.33 -1.82
CA LEU A 313 -34.03 -3.83 -1.31
C LEU A 313 -34.70 -2.91 -2.34
N THR A 314 -33.90 -2.10 -3.05
CA THR A 314 -34.42 -1.23 -4.14
C THR A 314 -35.11 -2.02 -5.23
N SER A 315 -34.53 -3.15 -5.66
CA SER A 315 -35.15 -4.01 -6.69
C SER A 315 -36.38 -4.72 -6.15
N LYS A 316 -36.34 -5.23 -4.91
CA LYS A 316 -37.49 -5.92 -4.30
C LYS A 316 -38.70 -5.01 -4.17
N VAL A 317 -38.51 -3.76 -3.74
CA VAL A 317 -39.62 -2.77 -3.60
C VAL A 317 -40.31 -2.47 -4.92
N GLN A 318 -39.60 -2.58 -6.03
CA GLN A 318 -40.22 -2.40 -7.39
C GLN A 318 -41.10 -3.59 -7.80
N GLU A 319 -40.85 -4.77 -7.26
CA GLU A 319 -41.54 -6.01 -7.65
C GLU A 319 -42.68 -6.36 -6.69
N ARG A 320 -42.55 -6.07 -5.41
CA ARG A 320 -43.52 -6.44 -4.37
C ARG A 320 -43.40 -5.58 -3.11
N PRO A 321 -44.43 -5.57 -2.24
CA PRO A 321 -44.33 -5.01 -0.91
C PRO A 321 -43.14 -5.66 -0.15
N THR A 322 -42.28 -4.82 0.43
CA THR A 322 -41.09 -5.25 1.12
C THR A 322 -41.22 -4.97 2.62
N VAL A 323 -40.96 -5.97 3.45
CA VAL A 323 -41.09 -5.88 4.92
C VAL A 323 -39.72 -5.64 5.54
N ILE A 324 -39.59 -4.53 6.25
CA ILE A 324 -38.37 -4.14 6.96
C ILE A 324 -38.73 -3.94 8.42
N ILE A 325 -37.98 -4.58 9.31
CA ILE A 325 -38.21 -4.52 10.78
C ILE A 325 -37.07 -3.75 11.43
N GLU A 326 -37.40 -2.78 12.28
CA GLU A 326 -36.39 -2.09 13.08
C GLU A 326 -36.02 -2.95 14.29
N LEU A 327 -34.73 -3.18 14.46
CA LEU A 327 -34.19 -3.93 15.59
C LEU A 327 -32.90 -3.26 16.06
N ASP A 328 -32.95 -2.68 17.25
CA ASP A 328 -31.78 -2.09 17.88
C ASP A 328 -30.76 -3.15 18.32
N THR A 329 -29.48 -2.90 18.09
CA THR A 329 -28.41 -3.75 18.63
C THR A 329 -28.36 -3.68 20.16
N PRO A 330 -27.94 -4.76 20.87
CA PRO A 330 -27.91 -4.80 22.32
C PRO A 330 -27.03 -3.71 22.94
N LYS A 331 -27.38 -3.31 24.19
CA LYS A 331 -26.56 -2.37 25.00
C LYS A 331 -25.51 -3.10 25.85
N HIS A 332 -25.47 -4.41 25.84
CA HIS A 332 -24.60 -5.29 26.62
C HIS A 332 -24.14 -6.49 25.78
N LEU A 333 -23.20 -7.27 26.31
CA LEU A 333 -22.60 -8.39 25.58
C LEU A 333 -23.49 -9.66 25.53
N ASP A 334 -24.57 -9.72 26.30
CA ASP A 334 -25.57 -10.76 26.15
C ASP A 334 -26.39 -10.49 24.86
N THR A 335 -26.15 -11.28 23.84
CA THR A 335 -26.73 -11.13 22.50
C THR A 335 -27.73 -12.22 22.13
N ASP A 336 -27.96 -13.19 23.01
CA ASP A 336 -28.73 -14.39 22.69
C ASP A 336 -30.16 -14.03 22.23
N ARG A 337 -30.85 -13.20 23.01
CA ARG A 337 -32.19 -12.74 22.64
C ARG A 337 -32.25 -11.95 21.33
N PHE A 338 -31.19 -11.18 21.04
CA PHE A 338 -31.09 -10.44 19.77
C PHE A 338 -31.04 -11.41 18.58
N PHE A 339 -30.14 -12.40 18.62
CA PHE A 339 -30.01 -13.39 17.54
C PHE A 339 -31.18 -14.35 17.46
N GLU A 340 -31.83 -14.70 18.59
CA GLU A 340 -33.10 -15.42 18.56
C GLU A 340 -34.19 -14.65 17.79
N ASN A 341 -34.29 -13.33 17.99
CA ASN A 341 -35.21 -12.50 17.26
C ASN A 341 -34.85 -12.43 15.77
N ILE A 342 -33.57 -12.28 15.41
CA ILE A 342 -33.11 -12.37 14.01
C ILE A 342 -33.51 -13.70 13.38
N ALA A 343 -33.32 -14.84 14.08
CA ALA A 343 -33.72 -16.14 13.59
C ALA A 343 -35.25 -16.28 13.36
N LYS A 344 -36.08 -15.67 14.21
CA LYS A 344 -37.52 -15.64 14.04
C LYS A 344 -37.94 -14.78 12.82
N LEU A 345 -37.30 -13.63 12.64
CA LEU A 345 -37.54 -12.74 11.51
C LEU A 345 -37.11 -13.39 10.18
N ASP A 346 -35.98 -14.08 10.18
CA ASP A 346 -35.48 -14.83 9.02
C ASP A 346 -36.45 -15.96 8.61
N LYS A 347 -36.94 -16.73 9.57
CA LYS A 347 -37.98 -17.77 9.35
C LYS A 347 -39.29 -17.20 8.85
N ALA A 348 -39.63 -15.98 9.25
CA ALA A 348 -40.83 -15.27 8.77
C ALA A 348 -40.64 -14.63 7.38
N ASN A 349 -39.50 -14.84 6.72
CA ASN A 349 -39.13 -14.27 5.42
C ASN A 349 -39.20 -12.74 5.38
N VAL A 350 -38.81 -12.06 6.47
CA VAL A 350 -38.65 -10.62 6.53
C VAL A 350 -37.51 -10.23 5.59
N ASP A 351 -37.68 -9.19 4.77
CA ASP A 351 -36.71 -8.82 3.73
C ASP A 351 -35.46 -8.19 4.30
N ALA A 352 -35.60 -7.35 5.32
CA ALA A 352 -34.47 -6.70 5.96
C ALA A 352 -34.75 -6.36 7.43
N VAL A 353 -33.67 -6.23 8.18
CA VAL A 353 -33.66 -5.70 9.53
C VAL A 353 -32.79 -4.45 9.59
N THR A 354 -33.32 -3.35 10.15
CA THR A 354 -32.49 -2.15 10.34
C THR A 354 -31.66 -2.29 11.61
N LEU A 355 -30.41 -1.84 11.56
CA LEU A 355 -29.47 -1.85 12.67
C LEU A 355 -29.04 -0.44 13.00
N ALA A 356 -29.56 0.11 14.08
CA ALA A 356 -29.29 1.48 14.49
C ALA A 356 -27.81 1.72 14.84
N ASP A 357 -27.36 2.95 14.63
CA ASP A 357 -26.01 3.40 14.97
C ASP A 357 -26.08 4.25 16.25
N ASN A 358 -25.95 3.61 17.42
CA ASN A 358 -26.04 4.23 18.73
C ASN A 358 -27.29 5.13 18.89
N SER A 359 -28.48 4.56 18.64
CA SER A 359 -29.75 5.28 18.70
C SER A 359 -29.92 6.04 20.03
N LEU A 360 -30.48 7.26 19.95
CA LEU A 360 -30.64 8.17 21.09
C LEU A 360 -29.31 8.47 21.84
N ALA A 361 -28.19 8.48 21.11
CA ALA A 361 -26.84 8.68 21.66
C ALA A 361 -26.49 7.73 22.82
N THR A 362 -27.03 6.52 22.79
CA THR A 362 -26.75 5.46 23.78
C THR A 362 -25.80 4.41 23.15
N VAL A 363 -24.75 4.05 23.90
CA VAL A 363 -23.79 3.04 23.48
C VAL A 363 -24.47 1.68 23.26
N ARG A 364 -24.18 1.07 22.13
CA ARG A 364 -24.69 -0.26 21.73
C ARG A 364 -23.58 -1.08 21.10
N ILE A 365 -23.79 -2.38 20.95
CA ILE A 365 -22.91 -3.23 20.12
C ILE A 365 -22.83 -2.62 18.71
N SER A 366 -21.62 -2.57 18.18
CA SER A 366 -21.36 -2.05 16.82
C SER A 366 -22.28 -2.71 15.79
N ASN A 367 -23.03 -1.92 15.06
CA ASN A 367 -23.94 -2.40 14.03
C ASN A 367 -23.20 -3.09 12.87
N ILE A 368 -21.96 -2.73 12.59
CA ILE A 368 -21.09 -3.47 11.63
C ILE A 368 -20.84 -4.90 12.13
N ALA A 369 -20.52 -5.09 13.40
CA ALA A 369 -20.30 -6.40 13.97
C ALA A 369 -21.57 -7.27 13.91
N ALA A 370 -22.70 -6.71 14.31
CA ALA A 370 -24.01 -7.40 14.22
C ALA A 370 -24.38 -7.72 12.77
N ALA A 371 -24.18 -6.78 11.83
CA ALA A 371 -24.44 -6.98 10.42
C ALA A 371 -23.58 -8.09 9.81
N SER A 372 -22.31 -8.17 10.21
CA SER A 372 -21.40 -9.23 9.77
C SER A 372 -21.90 -10.62 10.15
N LEU A 373 -22.32 -10.80 11.41
CA LEU A 373 -22.88 -12.06 11.88
C LEU A 373 -24.22 -12.40 11.20
N ILE A 374 -25.08 -11.39 11.00
CA ILE A 374 -26.35 -11.60 10.29
C ILE A 374 -26.11 -12.03 8.85
N LYS A 375 -25.18 -11.39 8.13
CA LYS A 375 -24.82 -11.79 6.77
C LYS A 375 -24.26 -13.20 6.69
N GLN A 376 -23.51 -13.62 7.70
CA GLN A 376 -22.86 -14.91 7.73
C GLN A 376 -23.83 -16.05 8.04
N TYR A 377 -24.77 -15.87 8.97
CA TYR A 377 -25.57 -16.96 9.53
C TYR A 377 -27.06 -16.95 9.14
N TYR A 378 -27.58 -15.85 8.60
CA TYR A 378 -29.01 -15.69 8.28
C TYR A 378 -29.23 -15.23 6.84
N ASN A 379 -30.47 -15.40 6.33
CA ASN A 379 -30.83 -14.97 4.98
C ASN A 379 -31.49 -13.56 4.93
N ILE A 380 -31.74 -12.95 6.07
CA ILE A 380 -32.27 -11.60 6.19
C ILE A 380 -31.21 -10.54 5.85
N GLU A 381 -31.57 -9.47 5.16
CA GLU A 381 -30.63 -8.42 4.77
C GLU A 381 -30.46 -7.39 5.90
N PRO A 382 -29.24 -7.08 6.36
CA PRO A 382 -29.03 -5.97 7.28
C PRO A 382 -29.01 -4.64 6.54
N LEU A 383 -29.90 -3.70 6.94
CA LEU A 383 -29.89 -2.31 6.56
C LEU A 383 -29.23 -1.51 7.67
N VAL A 384 -27.98 -1.09 7.44
CA VAL A 384 -27.15 -0.49 8.47
C VAL A 384 -27.31 1.03 8.49
N HIS A 385 -27.71 1.58 9.64
CA HIS A 385 -27.73 3.03 9.83
C HIS A 385 -26.30 3.56 9.99
N ILE A 386 -26.03 4.72 9.45
CA ILE A 386 -24.75 5.42 9.61
C ILE A 386 -25.06 6.85 10.07
N THR A 387 -24.59 7.20 11.27
CA THR A 387 -24.70 8.55 11.81
C THR A 387 -23.44 9.37 11.57
N CYS A 388 -23.61 10.67 11.37
CA CYS A 388 -22.50 11.63 11.26
C CYS A 388 -22.00 12.12 12.61
N ARG A 389 -22.66 11.72 13.72
CA ARG A 389 -22.39 12.23 15.07
C ARG A 389 -21.10 11.69 15.68
N ASP A 390 -20.87 10.39 15.57
CA ASP A 390 -19.87 9.67 16.38
C ASP A 390 -18.52 9.51 15.68
N ARG A 391 -18.44 9.80 14.37
CA ARG A 391 -17.25 9.57 13.55
C ARG A 391 -16.87 10.83 12.78
N ASN A 392 -15.57 11.13 12.77
CA ASN A 392 -15.01 12.10 11.86
C ASN A 392 -14.99 11.54 10.43
N LEU A 393 -14.59 12.37 9.45
CA LEU A 393 -14.57 11.98 8.03
C LEU A 393 -13.69 10.75 7.76
N ILE A 394 -12.58 10.58 8.47
CA ILE A 394 -11.73 9.38 8.38
C ILE A 394 -12.49 8.14 8.87
N GLY A 395 -13.12 8.24 10.04
CA GLY A 395 -13.90 7.15 10.62
C GLY A 395 -15.11 6.77 9.76
N LEU A 396 -15.78 7.73 9.12
CA LEU A 396 -16.90 7.48 8.20
C LEU A 396 -16.43 6.73 6.95
N GLN A 397 -15.31 7.13 6.34
CA GLN A 397 -14.75 6.42 5.20
C GLN A 397 -14.34 4.99 5.55
N SER A 398 -13.64 4.81 6.68
CA SER A 398 -13.25 3.49 7.18
C SER A 398 -14.48 2.60 7.44
N HIS A 399 -15.57 3.16 8.00
CA HIS A 399 -16.82 2.46 8.26
C HIS A 399 -17.48 1.97 6.94
N LEU A 400 -17.54 2.83 5.92
CA LEU A 400 -18.05 2.47 4.59
C LEU A 400 -17.20 1.36 3.94
N LEU A 401 -15.86 1.47 3.99
CA LEU A 401 -14.98 0.42 3.48
C LEU A 401 -15.20 -0.92 4.21
N GLY A 402 -15.38 -0.87 5.54
CA GLY A 402 -15.68 -2.05 6.36
C GLY A 402 -17.00 -2.70 5.97
N LEU A 403 -18.08 -1.94 5.78
CA LEU A 403 -19.38 -2.45 5.32
C LEU A 403 -19.27 -3.10 3.94
N SER A 404 -18.59 -2.45 3.01
CA SER A 404 -18.36 -3.02 1.67
C SER A 404 -17.56 -4.32 1.72
N LEU A 405 -16.54 -4.39 2.59
CA LEU A 405 -15.71 -5.58 2.77
C LEU A 405 -16.52 -6.81 3.22
N ILE A 406 -17.46 -6.63 4.15
CA ILE A 406 -18.33 -7.72 4.64
C ILE A 406 -19.58 -7.94 3.75
N GLY A 407 -19.69 -7.25 2.61
CA GLY A 407 -20.80 -7.41 1.66
C GLY A 407 -22.13 -6.82 2.13
N VAL A 408 -22.11 -5.87 3.06
CA VAL A 408 -23.29 -5.09 3.48
C VAL A 408 -23.40 -3.87 2.59
N ASN A 409 -24.39 -3.89 1.70
CA ASN A 409 -24.59 -2.83 0.72
C ASN A 409 -25.80 -1.93 1.02
N GLU A 410 -26.70 -2.36 1.90
CA GLU A 410 -27.88 -1.59 2.27
C GLU A 410 -27.56 -0.66 3.44
N ILE A 411 -27.56 0.65 3.22
CA ILE A 411 -27.20 1.65 4.24
C ILE A 411 -28.26 2.74 4.34
N LEU A 412 -28.52 3.22 5.58
CA LEU A 412 -29.37 4.37 5.86
C LEU A 412 -28.50 5.53 6.36
N ALA A 413 -28.36 6.57 5.55
CA ALA A 413 -27.59 7.77 5.89
C ALA A 413 -28.43 8.76 6.72
N ILE A 414 -28.07 8.95 7.99
CA ILE A 414 -28.73 9.86 8.91
C ILE A 414 -27.71 10.82 9.56
N THR A 415 -28.20 11.99 9.98
CA THR A 415 -27.33 12.96 10.69
C THR A 415 -27.03 12.46 12.11
N GLY A 416 -28.00 11.84 12.77
CA GLY A 416 -27.93 11.39 14.16
C GLY A 416 -28.38 12.47 15.14
N ASP A 417 -28.91 12.03 16.30
CA ASP A 417 -29.30 12.92 17.38
C ASP A 417 -28.08 13.49 18.11
N PRO A 418 -28.11 14.72 18.61
CA PRO A 418 -27.01 15.27 19.40
C PRO A 418 -26.67 14.39 20.62
N SER A 419 -25.37 14.33 20.99
CA SER A 419 -24.91 13.54 22.15
C SER A 419 -25.61 13.91 23.48
N LYS A 420 -26.10 15.14 23.60
CA LYS A 420 -26.87 15.62 24.76
C LYS A 420 -28.19 14.88 24.98
N VAL A 421 -28.72 14.17 23.97
CA VAL A 421 -29.93 13.33 24.11
C VAL A 421 -29.62 12.06 24.91
N GLY A 422 -28.39 11.56 24.85
CA GLY A 422 -27.92 10.46 25.67
C GLY A 422 -27.38 10.92 27.02
N HIS A 423 -27.12 9.95 27.89
CA HIS A 423 -26.67 10.20 29.27
C HIS A 423 -25.16 9.97 29.45
N LEU A 424 -24.36 9.95 28.37
CA LEU A 424 -22.92 9.67 28.46
C LEU A 424 -22.12 10.97 28.64
N PRO A 425 -21.58 11.25 29.87
CA PRO A 425 -20.75 12.43 30.11
C PRO A 425 -19.47 12.38 29.24
N GLY A 426 -19.08 13.53 28.70
CA GLY A 426 -17.85 13.67 27.92
C GLY A 426 -17.95 13.28 26.45
N ALA A 427 -19.06 12.69 25.98
CA ALA A 427 -19.27 12.45 24.58
C ALA A 427 -19.46 13.76 23.80
N THR A 428 -18.63 14.01 22.80
CA THR A 428 -18.70 15.18 21.91
C THR A 428 -19.25 14.78 20.54
N ASN A 429 -20.00 15.72 19.93
CA ASN A 429 -20.47 15.53 18.54
C ASN A 429 -19.35 15.92 17.58
N VAL A 430 -19.15 15.12 16.53
CA VAL A 430 -18.17 15.42 15.48
C VAL A 430 -18.82 16.23 14.36
N TYR A 431 -19.80 15.64 13.66
CA TYR A 431 -20.54 16.27 12.55
C TYR A 431 -19.69 16.95 11.48
N ASP A 432 -18.57 16.33 11.04
CA ASP A 432 -17.79 16.82 9.90
C ASP A 432 -18.64 16.90 8.63
N VAL A 433 -19.65 16.05 8.53
CA VAL A 433 -20.65 16.05 7.47
C VAL A 433 -22.04 15.86 8.04
N ASN A 434 -23.06 16.15 7.25
CA ASN A 434 -24.46 15.80 7.52
C ASN A 434 -24.90 14.61 6.65
N SER A 435 -26.15 14.14 6.81
CA SER A 435 -26.67 13.00 6.02
C SER A 435 -26.57 13.20 4.52
N LYS A 436 -26.61 14.44 4.00
CA LYS A 436 -26.42 14.73 2.58
C LYS A 436 -24.96 14.51 2.18
N GLY A 437 -24.00 15.05 2.93
CA GLY A 437 -22.57 14.84 2.69
C GLY A 437 -22.18 13.37 2.79
N LEU A 438 -22.75 12.63 3.76
CA LEU A 438 -22.56 11.19 3.89
C LEU A 438 -23.12 10.42 2.65
N THR A 439 -24.29 10.81 2.14
CA THR A 439 -24.84 10.24 0.91
C THR A 439 -23.91 10.50 -0.29
N GLU A 440 -23.41 11.73 -0.42
CA GLU A 440 -22.46 12.10 -1.48
C GLU A 440 -21.16 11.33 -1.39
N LEU A 441 -20.64 11.10 -0.17
CA LEU A 441 -19.47 10.27 0.08
C LEU A 441 -19.69 8.82 -0.36
N ALA A 442 -20.80 8.19 0.03
CA ALA A 442 -21.11 6.82 -0.35
C ALA A 442 -21.32 6.67 -1.89
N LEU A 443 -21.89 7.68 -2.55
CA LEU A 443 -22.01 7.71 -4.01
C LEU A 443 -20.63 7.83 -4.71
N ARG A 444 -19.69 8.59 -4.15
CA ARG A 444 -18.31 8.64 -4.66
C ARG A 444 -17.62 7.29 -4.52
N PHE A 445 -17.81 6.59 -3.40
CA PHE A 445 -17.32 5.23 -3.20
C PHE A 445 -17.89 4.25 -4.23
N ASN A 446 -19.16 4.36 -4.58
CA ASN A 446 -19.76 3.60 -5.69
C ASN A 446 -19.13 3.93 -7.06
N GLN A 447 -18.53 5.11 -7.21
CA GLN A 447 -17.74 5.47 -8.38
C GLN A 447 -16.29 4.96 -8.30
N GLY A 448 -15.85 4.46 -7.14
CA GLY A 448 -14.50 3.99 -6.88
C GLY A 448 -13.51 5.08 -6.49
N ILE A 449 -13.99 6.20 -5.93
CA ILE A 449 -13.20 7.39 -5.61
C ILE A 449 -13.42 7.79 -4.14
N ASN A 450 -12.32 8.08 -3.41
CA ASN A 450 -12.38 8.61 -2.03
C ASN A 450 -12.65 10.13 -1.99
N THR A 451 -12.61 10.76 -0.81
CA THR A 451 -12.81 12.21 -0.64
C THR A 451 -11.74 13.05 -1.33
N ASP A 452 -10.52 12.56 -1.41
CA ASP A 452 -9.37 13.29 -1.95
C ASP A 452 -9.25 13.14 -3.48
N GLY A 453 -10.14 12.31 -4.09
CA GLY A 453 -10.14 12.02 -5.51
C GLY A 453 -9.31 10.79 -5.90
N ASP A 454 -8.70 10.11 -4.93
CA ASP A 454 -7.91 8.92 -5.19
C ASP A 454 -8.80 7.70 -5.50
N ALA A 455 -8.32 6.82 -6.37
CA ALA A 455 -9.02 5.60 -6.73
C ALA A 455 -9.01 4.57 -5.58
N LEU A 456 -10.18 4.00 -5.28
CA LEU A 456 -10.33 2.92 -4.30
C LEU A 456 -9.92 1.53 -4.84
N LYS A 457 -9.40 1.44 -6.06
CA LYS A 457 -9.04 0.21 -6.80
C LYS A 457 -10.23 -0.75 -7.06
N LYS A 458 -11.32 -0.64 -6.32
CA LYS A 458 -12.60 -1.32 -6.52
C LYS A 458 -13.74 -0.33 -6.24
N ARG A 459 -14.89 -0.57 -6.86
CA ARG A 459 -16.11 0.20 -6.59
C ARG A 459 -16.91 -0.47 -5.48
N THR A 460 -17.57 0.32 -4.65
CA THR A 460 -18.61 -0.20 -3.75
C THR A 460 -19.96 -0.25 -4.49
N HIS A 461 -20.94 -0.90 -3.88
CA HIS A 461 -22.28 -1.08 -4.46
C HIS A 461 -23.37 -0.71 -3.44
N PHE A 462 -23.20 0.41 -2.74
CA PHE A 462 -24.16 0.85 -1.72
C PHE A 462 -25.49 1.24 -2.34
N ASN A 463 -26.57 0.66 -1.82
CA ASN A 463 -27.93 1.14 -1.94
C ASN A 463 -28.19 2.06 -0.75
N ILE A 464 -28.36 3.34 -1.06
CA ILE A 464 -28.37 4.36 -0.01
C ILE A 464 -29.82 4.77 0.27
N ALA A 465 -30.21 4.62 1.53
CA ALA A 465 -31.49 5.07 2.01
C ALA A 465 -31.36 6.40 2.78
N GLY A 466 -32.41 7.20 2.73
CA GLY A 466 -32.56 8.44 3.50
C GLY A 466 -33.78 8.40 4.40
N ALA A 467 -33.69 9.04 5.57
CA ALA A 467 -34.83 9.20 6.48
C ALA A 467 -35.77 10.30 5.98
N PHE A 468 -37.06 10.05 6.07
CA PHE A 468 -38.12 11.02 5.79
C PHE A 468 -39.14 11.07 6.93
N ASN A 469 -39.44 12.26 7.40
CA ASN A 469 -40.50 12.48 8.39
C ASN A 469 -41.65 13.26 7.75
N PRO A 470 -42.80 12.62 7.48
CA PRO A 470 -43.98 13.30 6.91
C PRO A 470 -44.69 14.25 7.89
N ASN A 471 -44.44 14.15 9.21
CA ASN A 471 -45.12 14.92 10.24
C ASN A 471 -44.42 16.26 10.56
N VAL A 472 -43.73 16.85 9.60
CA VAL A 472 -43.09 18.15 9.77
C VAL A 472 -44.07 19.30 9.49
N ARG A 473 -43.95 20.43 10.22
CA ARG A 473 -44.79 21.62 10.04
C ARG A 473 -44.86 22.15 8.58
N LYS A 474 -43.75 21.98 7.80
CA LYS A 474 -43.67 22.45 6.41
C LYS A 474 -43.41 21.26 5.48
N LEU A 475 -44.45 20.45 5.24
CA LEU A 475 -44.40 19.24 4.42
C LEU A 475 -43.87 19.53 2.97
N TYR A 476 -44.27 20.64 2.36
CA TYR A 476 -43.76 21.04 1.07
C TYR A 476 -42.24 21.23 1.02
N GLY A 477 -41.64 21.80 2.05
CA GLY A 477 -40.21 21.91 2.14
C GLY A 477 -39.50 20.57 2.37
N ALA A 478 -40.17 19.61 3.02
CA ALA A 478 -39.65 18.27 3.20
C ALA A 478 -39.72 17.49 1.87
N VAL A 479 -40.81 17.59 1.14
CA VAL A 479 -41.00 16.98 -0.19
C VAL A 479 -39.97 17.55 -1.19
N LYS A 480 -39.77 18.87 -1.25
CA LYS A 480 -38.71 19.47 -2.08
C LYS A 480 -37.29 18.96 -1.75
N ARG A 481 -36.99 18.68 -0.47
CA ARG A 481 -35.71 18.05 -0.08
C ARG A 481 -35.63 16.60 -0.56
N LEU A 482 -36.73 15.86 -0.53
CA LEU A 482 -36.85 14.52 -1.14
C LEU A 482 -36.57 14.56 -2.63
N GLU A 483 -37.30 15.39 -3.41
CA GLU A 483 -37.12 15.54 -4.86
C GLU A 483 -35.66 15.90 -5.23
N LYS A 484 -35.00 16.76 -4.44
CA LYS A 484 -33.58 17.08 -4.64
C LYS A 484 -32.65 15.89 -4.39
N LYS A 485 -33.00 15.00 -3.46
CA LYS A 485 -32.22 13.77 -3.20
C LYS A 485 -32.49 12.72 -4.27
N ASP A 486 -33.73 12.58 -4.73
CA ASP A 486 -34.17 11.62 -5.73
C ASP A 486 -33.60 11.92 -7.12
N ARG A 487 -33.61 13.19 -7.57
CA ARG A 487 -33.01 13.61 -8.86
C ARG A 487 -31.53 13.26 -9.01
N LYS A 488 -30.85 12.90 -7.92
CA LYS A 488 -29.42 12.52 -7.90
C LYS A 488 -29.14 11.02 -7.89
N ARG A 489 -30.14 10.12 -7.91
CA ARG A 489 -30.05 8.64 -8.09
C ARG A 489 -30.69 7.81 -6.97
N ASN A 490 -31.72 7.05 -7.30
CA ASN A 490 -32.26 5.84 -6.64
C ASN A 490 -32.01 5.74 -5.11
N VAL A 491 -32.42 6.75 -4.36
CA VAL A 491 -32.34 6.75 -2.89
C VAL A 491 -33.70 6.30 -2.36
N LEU A 492 -33.73 5.19 -1.63
CA LEU A 492 -34.92 4.77 -0.89
C LEU A 492 -35.17 5.71 0.29
N PHE A 493 -36.44 5.99 0.58
CA PHE A 493 -36.81 6.82 1.72
C PHE A 493 -37.62 5.99 2.71
N TYR A 494 -37.21 5.99 3.95
CA TYR A 494 -37.91 5.35 5.05
C TYR A 494 -38.68 6.38 5.87
N ASN A 495 -39.96 6.06 6.16
CA ASN A 495 -40.73 6.85 7.11
C ASN A 495 -40.23 6.56 8.53
N THR A 496 -39.72 7.58 9.21
CA THR A 496 -39.17 7.48 10.56
C THR A 496 -40.20 7.75 11.67
N THR A 497 -41.49 7.81 11.34
CA THR A 497 -42.52 8.11 12.34
C THR A 497 -42.94 6.85 13.07
N ARG A 498 -42.77 6.79 14.39
CA ARG A 498 -43.50 5.84 15.25
C ARG A 498 -45.00 6.07 15.08
N VAL A 499 -45.71 5.06 14.58
CA VAL A 499 -47.15 4.99 14.76
C VAL A 499 -47.38 4.72 16.25
N GLN A 500 -47.72 5.75 17.02
CA GLN A 500 -48.31 5.53 18.35
C GLN A 500 -49.67 4.87 18.09
N GLN A 501 -49.79 3.57 18.35
CA GLN A 501 -51.10 2.98 18.61
C GLN A 501 -51.68 3.72 19.84
N ARG A 502 -52.69 4.51 19.59
CA ARG A 502 -53.58 4.93 20.69
C ARG A 502 -54.26 3.65 21.17
N GLU A 503 -53.86 3.16 22.32
CA GLU A 503 -54.67 2.23 23.10
C GLU A 503 -55.96 2.97 23.41
N ASN A 504 -57.07 2.61 22.73
CA ASN A 504 -58.42 2.99 23.14
C ASN A 504 -58.72 2.20 24.42
N HIS A 505 -58.78 2.88 25.57
CA HIS A 505 -59.44 2.42 26.78
C HIS A 505 -60.95 2.43 26.59
#